data_b70bebdfc614bba4344aeeaab8dbe44c
#
_entry.id   b70bebdfc614bba4344aeeaab8dbe44c
#
_cell.length_a   1.000
_cell.length_b   1.000
_cell.length_c   1.000
_cell.angle_alpha   90.00
_cell.angle_beta   90.00
_cell.angle_gamma   90.00
#
_symmetry.space_group_name_H-M   'P 1'
#
loop_
_entity.id
_entity.type
_entity.pdbx_description
1 polymer ?
#
loop_
_entity_poly.entity_id
_entity_poly.type
_entity_poly.pdbx_seq_one_letter_code
_entity_poly.pdbx_strand_id
1 'polypeptide(L)'
;IRRHLSRNVVTVASLSVAVAMLVSLVVMINSFRETVSIWTEQTLRADFYSAPASNFIKGSQAGFMKKEIIKLKNLEEIAAVDGYRSIKVFWKESNIEVGSGNFNIVADFGNLLFLDGNSKEILRRAKKHRGAIITETFSNRFKIKKGDTIVLPTPRGKIQIEIKGVFYDYTTEGGRVIIDQDFYQELWNDYTLNSIAIYLKNGTVRSI
;
A
#
# COMPACT_ATOMS: atom_id res chain seq x y z
N ILE A 1 40.50 -7.74 -50.11
CA ILE A 1 39.54 -8.25 -49.12
C ILE A 1 39.57 -7.46 -47.78
N ARG A 2 40.72 -6.94 -47.32
CA ARG A 2 40.82 -6.18 -46.05
C ARG A 2 40.11 -4.79 -46.03
N ARG A 3 39.85 -4.16 -47.16
CA ARG A 3 39.34 -2.77 -47.27
C ARG A 3 37.81 -2.65 -46.96
N HIS A 4 37.07 -3.74 -46.94
CA HIS A 4 35.62 -3.74 -46.67
C HIS A 4 35.27 -4.18 -45.27
N LEU A 5 36.20 -4.75 -44.49
CA LEU A 5 35.95 -5.26 -43.14
C LEU A 5 35.59 -4.13 -42.17
N SER A 6 36.33 -3.02 -42.17
CA SER A 6 36.07 -1.91 -41.24
C SER A 6 34.69 -1.24 -41.48
N ARG A 7 34.28 -1.11 -42.73
CA ARG A 7 32.99 -0.52 -43.08
C ARG A 7 31.81 -1.45 -42.66
N ASN A 8 31.98 -2.75 -42.89
CA ASN A 8 30.96 -3.74 -42.48
C ASN A 8 30.84 -3.85 -40.95
N VAL A 9 31.97 -3.75 -40.22
CA VAL A 9 31.96 -3.75 -38.74
C VAL A 9 31.19 -2.55 -38.20
N VAL A 10 31.39 -1.37 -38.74
CA VAL A 10 30.65 -0.15 -38.31
C VAL A 10 29.16 -0.30 -38.58
N THR A 11 28.78 -0.83 -39.76
CA THR A 11 27.35 -1.05 -40.10
C THR A 11 26.70 -2.09 -39.17
N VAL A 12 27.38 -3.20 -38.89
CA VAL A 12 26.87 -4.22 -37.97
C VAL A 12 26.79 -3.68 -36.56
N ALA A 13 27.80 -2.93 -36.10
CA ALA A 13 27.76 -2.31 -34.78
C ALA A 13 26.61 -1.32 -34.61
N SER A 14 26.40 -0.43 -35.60
CA SER A 14 25.27 0.52 -35.54
C SER A 14 23.92 -0.17 -35.60
N LEU A 15 23.76 -1.22 -36.40
CA LEU A 15 22.53 -2.03 -36.44
C LEU A 15 22.31 -2.74 -35.10
N SER A 16 23.34 -3.31 -34.49
CA SER A 16 23.27 -3.98 -33.19
C SER A 16 22.84 -3.01 -32.10
N VAL A 17 23.38 -1.80 -32.08
CA VAL A 17 22.99 -0.75 -31.13
C VAL A 17 21.52 -0.36 -31.34
N ALA A 18 21.06 -0.19 -32.58
CA ALA A 18 19.69 0.16 -32.90
C ALA A 18 18.73 -0.95 -32.43
N VAL A 19 19.03 -2.23 -32.68
CA VAL A 19 18.22 -3.36 -32.22
C VAL A 19 18.22 -3.45 -30.68
N ALA A 20 19.39 -3.26 -30.06
CA ALA A 20 19.46 -3.26 -28.58
C ALA A 20 18.62 -2.15 -27.97
N MET A 21 18.60 -0.95 -28.55
CA MET A 21 17.73 0.15 -28.09
C MET A 21 16.25 -0.20 -28.25
N LEU A 22 15.85 -0.77 -29.37
CA LEU A 22 14.45 -1.19 -29.58
C LEU A 22 14.01 -2.25 -28.57
N VAL A 23 14.83 -3.27 -28.35
CA VAL A 23 14.55 -4.33 -27.36
C VAL A 23 14.44 -3.73 -25.95
N SER A 24 15.41 -2.87 -25.57
CA SER A 24 15.37 -2.20 -24.26
C SER A 24 14.12 -1.36 -24.05
N LEU A 25 13.69 -0.63 -25.10
CA LEU A 25 12.48 0.19 -25.06
C LEU A 25 11.22 -0.68 -24.87
N VAL A 26 11.11 -1.78 -25.61
CA VAL A 26 9.97 -2.71 -25.49
C VAL A 26 9.91 -3.33 -24.11
N VAL A 27 11.04 -3.79 -23.56
CA VAL A 27 11.12 -4.34 -22.21
C VAL A 27 10.71 -3.30 -21.18
N MET A 28 11.24 -2.07 -21.29
CA MET A 28 10.90 -0.98 -20.37
C MET A 28 9.41 -0.66 -20.40
N ILE A 29 8.80 -0.53 -21.59
CA ILE A 29 7.37 -0.24 -21.73
C ILE A 29 6.52 -1.35 -21.12
N ASN A 30 6.84 -2.61 -21.37
CA ASN A 30 6.10 -3.74 -20.82
C ASN A 30 6.21 -3.80 -19.29
N SER A 31 7.41 -3.64 -18.74
CA SER A 31 7.62 -3.61 -17.29
C SER A 31 6.86 -2.44 -16.63
N PHE A 32 6.87 -1.28 -17.26
CA PHE A 32 6.12 -0.12 -16.76
C PHE A 32 4.60 -0.38 -16.78
N ARG A 33 4.06 -0.92 -17.88
CA ARG A 33 2.63 -1.26 -17.98
C ARG A 33 2.21 -2.26 -16.92
N GLU A 34 3.00 -3.30 -16.69
CA GLU A 34 2.74 -4.30 -15.65
C GLU A 34 2.75 -3.68 -14.26
N THR A 35 3.75 -2.86 -13.95
CA THR A 35 3.83 -2.14 -12.66
C THR A 35 2.63 -1.24 -12.43
N VAL A 36 2.22 -0.47 -13.43
CA VAL A 36 1.04 0.42 -13.34
C VAL A 36 -0.25 -0.39 -13.18
N SER A 37 -0.40 -1.51 -13.89
CA SER A 37 -1.56 -2.40 -13.76
C SER A 37 -1.68 -2.96 -12.35
N ILE A 38 -0.60 -3.51 -11.81
CA ILE A 38 -0.54 -4.04 -10.45
C ILE A 38 -0.87 -2.93 -9.43
N TRP A 39 -0.26 -1.75 -9.57
CA TRP A 39 -0.52 -0.62 -8.69
C TRP A 39 -1.98 -0.17 -8.72
N THR A 40 -2.56 -0.07 -9.90
CA THR A 40 -3.97 0.32 -10.08
C THR A 40 -4.91 -0.71 -9.44
N GLU A 41 -4.65 -2.00 -9.65
CA GLU A 41 -5.44 -3.07 -9.06
C GLU A 41 -5.37 -3.12 -7.53
N GLN A 42 -4.26 -2.72 -6.94
CA GLN A 42 -4.11 -2.65 -5.48
C GLN A 42 -4.76 -1.40 -4.89
N THR A 43 -4.60 -0.27 -5.56
CA THR A 43 -4.94 1.05 -5.00
C THR A 43 -6.38 1.45 -5.26
N LEU A 44 -6.94 1.08 -6.43
CA LEU A 44 -8.26 1.54 -6.88
C LEU A 44 -9.33 0.44 -6.82
N ARG A 45 -9.37 -0.30 -5.72
CA ARG A 45 -10.38 -1.36 -5.51
C ARG A 45 -11.72 -0.85 -5.01
N ALA A 46 -11.74 0.22 -4.26
CA ALA A 46 -12.99 0.80 -3.78
C ALA A 46 -13.68 1.61 -4.89
N ASP A 47 -14.99 1.65 -4.85
CA ASP A 47 -15.79 2.41 -5.81
C ASP A 47 -15.64 3.92 -5.59
N PHE A 48 -15.47 4.34 -4.33
CA PHE A 48 -15.22 5.73 -3.97
C PHE A 48 -14.13 5.85 -2.90
N TYR A 49 -13.31 6.89 -3.07
CA TYR A 49 -12.36 7.33 -2.05
C TYR A 49 -12.72 8.75 -1.64
N SER A 50 -12.74 9.01 -0.34
CA SER A 50 -12.98 10.34 0.19
C SER A 50 -11.97 10.68 1.27
N ALA A 51 -11.48 11.91 1.24
CA ALA A 51 -10.62 12.48 2.26
C ALA A 51 -11.10 13.91 2.57
N PRO A 52 -10.96 14.39 3.82
CA PRO A 52 -11.29 15.78 4.15
C PRO A 52 -10.46 16.74 3.30
N ALA A 53 -11.10 17.78 2.76
CA ALA A 53 -10.42 18.79 1.95
C ALA A 53 -9.24 19.45 2.70
N SER A 54 -9.33 19.53 4.02
CA SER A 54 -8.27 20.03 4.90
C SER A 54 -7.00 19.17 4.92
N ASN A 55 -7.05 17.88 4.51
CA ASN A 55 -5.85 17.05 4.39
C ASN A 55 -4.90 17.53 3.29
N PHE A 56 -5.38 18.33 2.34
CA PHE A 56 -4.56 18.99 1.32
C PHE A 56 -3.85 20.24 1.86
N ILE A 57 -4.20 20.71 3.07
CA ILE A 57 -3.56 21.85 3.72
C ILE A 57 -2.42 21.31 4.59
N LYS A 58 -1.20 21.75 4.30
CA LYS A 58 0.01 21.33 5.03
C LYS A 58 -0.14 21.60 6.53
N GLY A 59 -0.05 20.54 7.34
CA GLY A 59 -0.16 20.62 8.81
C GLY A 59 -1.56 20.38 9.38
N SER A 60 -2.59 20.23 8.57
CA SER A 60 -3.93 19.86 9.03
C SER A 60 -3.97 18.37 9.45
N GLN A 61 -4.52 18.11 10.64
CA GLN A 61 -4.82 16.74 11.12
C GLN A 61 -6.33 16.47 11.11
N ALA A 62 -7.09 17.22 10.31
CA ALA A 62 -8.53 16.97 10.19
C ALA A 62 -8.78 15.59 9.63
N GLY A 63 -9.80 14.94 10.13
CA GLY A 63 -10.19 13.60 9.73
C GLY A 63 -11.69 13.39 9.87
N PHE A 64 -12.18 12.33 9.28
CA PHE A 64 -13.55 11.88 9.50
C PHE A 64 -13.73 11.37 10.92
N MET A 65 -14.87 11.67 11.52
CA MET A 65 -15.26 11.09 12.80
C MET A 65 -16.04 9.77 12.60
N LYS A 66 -15.96 8.89 13.55
CA LYS A 66 -16.68 7.59 13.55
C LYS A 66 -18.17 7.72 13.25
N LYS A 67 -18.83 8.83 13.66
CA LYS A 67 -20.25 9.11 13.40
C LYS A 67 -20.59 9.19 11.92
N GLU A 68 -19.71 9.77 11.10
CA GLU A 68 -19.91 9.93 9.66
C GLU A 68 -19.85 8.57 8.95
N ILE A 69 -18.94 7.70 9.38
CA ILE A 69 -18.82 6.35 8.84
C ILE A 69 -20.03 5.48 9.18
N ILE A 70 -20.57 5.60 10.39
CA ILE A 70 -21.78 4.86 10.77
C ILE A 70 -22.96 5.24 9.88
N LYS A 71 -23.11 6.52 9.55
CA LYS A 71 -24.15 6.98 8.61
C LYS A 71 -24.01 6.37 7.23
N LEU A 72 -22.77 6.31 6.70
CA LEU A 72 -22.50 5.69 5.41
C LEU A 72 -22.79 4.19 5.42
N LYS A 73 -22.37 3.47 6.46
CA LYS A 73 -22.60 2.02 6.60
C LYS A 73 -24.07 1.62 6.63
N ASN A 74 -24.96 2.56 7.00
CA ASN A 74 -26.40 2.32 7.07
C ASN A 74 -27.11 2.53 5.72
N LEU A 75 -26.43 2.98 4.69
CA LEU A 75 -26.98 3.10 3.34
C LEU A 75 -27.07 1.70 2.69
N GLU A 76 -28.20 1.44 2.06
CA GLU A 76 -28.53 0.11 1.53
C GLU A 76 -27.62 -0.32 0.37
N GLU A 77 -27.10 0.64 -0.38
CA GLU A 77 -26.22 0.44 -1.54
C GLU A 77 -24.78 0.10 -1.13
N ILE A 78 -24.39 0.37 0.13
CA ILE A 78 -23.01 0.20 0.59
C ILE A 78 -22.78 -1.21 1.12
N ALA A 79 -21.76 -1.89 0.59
CA ALA A 79 -21.30 -3.19 1.06
C ALA A 79 -20.33 -3.06 2.24
N ALA A 80 -19.37 -2.14 2.14
CA ALA A 80 -18.39 -1.90 3.18
C ALA A 80 -17.83 -0.47 3.13
N VAL A 81 -17.39 0.03 4.28
CA VAL A 81 -16.64 1.29 4.40
C VAL A 81 -15.39 1.00 5.22
N ASP A 82 -14.23 1.14 4.62
CA ASP A 82 -12.94 1.04 5.30
C ASP A 82 -12.40 2.44 5.60
N GLY A 83 -11.97 2.64 6.85
CA GLY A 83 -11.36 3.88 7.28
C GLY A 83 -9.86 3.72 7.46
N TYR A 84 -9.09 4.58 6.82
CA TYR A 84 -7.64 4.59 6.93
C TYR A 84 -7.15 5.75 7.80
N ARG A 85 -6.26 5.44 8.74
CA ARG A 85 -5.54 6.41 9.55
C ARG A 85 -4.05 6.18 9.42
N SER A 86 -3.27 7.23 9.27
CA SER A 86 -1.82 7.15 9.36
C SER A 86 -1.24 8.29 10.19
N ILE A 87 -0.17 7.98 10.88
CA ILE A 87 0.61 8.92 11.68
C ILE A 87 2.10 8.72 11.43
N LYS A 88 2.88 9.76 11.64
CA LYS A 88 4.34 9.65 11.64
C LYS A 88 4.83 9.36 13.06
N VAL A 89 5.67 8.34 13.19
CA VAL A 89 6.25 7.91 14.45
C VAL A 89 7.77 7.92 14.31
N PHE A 90 8.47 8.49 15.30
CA PHE A 90 9.93 8.45 15.33
C PHE A 90 10.41 7.09 15.86
N TRP A 91 11.16 6.37 15.01
CA TRP A 91 11.60 5.01 15.29
C TRP A 91 12.97 4.75 14.67
N LYS A 92 13.94 4.22 15.45
CA LYS A 92 15.31 3.95 15.00
C LYS A 92 15.91 5.11 14.18
N GLU A 93 15.91 6.31 14.77
CA GLU A 93 16.49 7.53 14.18
C GLU A 93 15.84 8.01 12.87
N SER A 94 14.67 7.48 12.55
CA SER A 94 13.91 7.82 11.34
C SER A 94 12.44 8.04 11.64
N ASN A 95 11.79 8.90 10.85
CA ASN A 95 10.34 8.96 10.82
C ASN A 95 9.82 7.82 9.94
N ILE A 96 9.01 6.96 10.52
CA ILE A 96 8.26 5.92 9.81
C ILE A 96 6.78 6.28 9.80
N GLU A 97 6.02 5.74 8.86
CA GLU A 97 4.57 5.85 8.85
C GLU A 97 3.95 4.63 9.50
N VAL A 98 3.10 4.85 10.51
CA VAL A 98 2.25 3.80 11.10
C VAL A 98 0.83 4.04 10.60
N GLY A 99 0.35 3.10 9.81
CA GLY A 99 -0.99 3.11 9.24
C GLY A 99 -1.93 2.15 9.96
N SER A 100 -3.22 2.41 9.85
CA SER A 100 -4.26 1.47 10.29
C SER A 100 -5.41 1.40 9.30
N GLY A 101 -5.96 0.21 9.11
CA GLY A 101 -7.14 -0.07 8.30
C GLY A 101 -7.87 -1.29 8.87
N ASN A 102 -9.09 -1.51 8.46
CA ASN A 102 -9.85 -2.68 8.89
C ASN A 102 -9.41 -3.92 8.11
N PHE A 103 -8.61 -4.78 8.71
CA PHE A 103 -8.05 -5.95 8.05
C PHE A 103 -9.09 -6.94 7.51
N ASN A 104 -10.28 -7.01 8.11
CA ASN A 104 -11.36 -7.85 7.56
C ASN A 104 -11.91 -7.27 6.25
N ILE A 105 -12.15 -5.95 6.21
CA ILE A 105 -12.65 -5.28 5.00
C ILE A 105 -11.60 -5.36 3.90
N VAL A 106 -10.33 -5.06 4.23
CA VAL A 106 -9.23 -5.16 3.25
C VAL A 106 -9.04 -6.60 2.76
N ALA A 107 -9.26 -7.62 3.61
CA ALA A 107 -9.19 -9.02 3.21
C ALA A 107 -10.32 -9.43 2.25
N ASP A 108 -11.52 -8.87 2.40
CA ASP A 108 -12.68 -9.27 1.61
C ASP A 108 -12.86 -8.42 0.34
N PHE A 109 -12.53 -7.15 0.38
CA PHE A 109 -12.73 -6.17 -0.70
C PHE A 109 -11.45 -5.63 -1.31
N GLY A 110 -10.34 -5.61 -0.56
CA GLY A 110 -9.03 -5.12 -1.02
C GLY A 110 -8.27 -6.16 -1.83
N ASN A 111 -7.10 -5.79 -2.30
CA ASN A 111 -6.17 -6.66 -3.02
C ASN A 111 -4.73 -6.29 -2.74
N LEU A 112 -4.29 -6.42 -1.48
CA LEU A 112 -2.88 -6.23 -1.15
C LEU A 112 -2.06 -7.37 -1.71
N LEU A 113 -1.02 -7.06 -2.47
CA LEU A 113 -0.11 -8.05 -3.02
C LEU A 113 1.04 -8.29 -2.04
N PHE A 114 1.05 -9.44 -1.41
CA PHE A 114 2.12 -9.85 -0.49
C PHE A 114 3.26 -10.53 -1.25
N LEU A 115 4.48 -10.40 -0.74
CA LEU A 115 5.64 -11.12 -1.28
C LEU A 115 5.43 -12.63 -1.20
N ASP A 116 4.87 -13.11 -0.08
CA ASP A 116 4.63 -14.52 0.18
C ASP A 116 3.28 -14.75 0.84
N GLY A 117 2.46 -15.61 0.25
CA GLY A 117 1.22 -16.10 0.83
C GLY A 117 -0.04 -15.37 0.37
N ASN A 118 -1.17 -15.82 0.87
CA ASN A 118 -2.48 -15.30 0.50
C ASN A 118 -2.85 -14.07 1.34
N SER A 119 -3.29 -13.00 0.67
CA SER A 119 -3.65 -11.73 1.30
C SER A 119 -4.71 -11.90 2.40
N LYS A 120 -5.80 -12.62 2.12
CA LYS A 120 -6.90 -12.82 3.08
C LYS A 120 -6.44 -13.54 4.35
N GLU A 121 -5.62 -14.57 4.19
CA GLU A 121 -5.11 -15.34 5.33
C GLU A 121 -4.14 -14.52 6.18
N ILE A 122 -3.23 -13.78 5.54
CA ILE A 122 -2.26 -12.93 6.24
C ILE A 122 -2.97 -11.85 7.04
N LEU A 123 -3.93 -11.13 6.43
CA LEU A 123 -4.67 -10.05 7.08
C LEU A 123 -5.51 -10.58 8.25
N ARG A 124 -6.24 -11.69 8.07
CA ARG A 124 -7.03 -12.30 9.15
C ARG A 124 -6.12 -12.81 10.29
N ARG A 125 -4.96 -13.38 9.96
CA ARG A 125 -3.97 -13.80 10.96
C ARG A 125 -3.36 -12.61 11.70
N ALA A 126 -3.03 -11.52 10.96
CA ALA A 126 -2.52 -10.29 11.56
C ALA A 126 -3.55 -9.68 12.52
N LYS A 127 -4.83 -9.61 12.16
CA LYS A 127 -5.89 -9.16 13.06
C LYS A 127 -6.00 -10.05 14.30
N LYS A 128 -6.13 -11.37 14.12
CA LYS A 128 -6.32 -12.34 15.20
C LYS A 128 -5.19 -12.30 16.23
N HIS A 129 -3.94 -12.16 15.79
CA HIS A 129 -2.75 -12.19 16.64
C HIS A 129 -2.17 -10.81 16.94
N ARG A 130 -2.91 -9.72 16.67
CA ARG A 130 -2.44 -8.34 16.89
C ARG A 130 -1.07 -8.07 16.27
N GLY A 131 -0.84 -8.63 15.09
CA GLY A 131 0.38 -8.46 14.32
C GLY A 131 0.30 -7.28 13.37
N ALA A 132 1.42 -6.95 12.75
CA ALA A 132 1.52 -5.93 11.72
C ALA A 132 1.84 -6.54 10.35
N ILE A 133 1.54 -5.79 9.32
CA ILE A 133 2.08 -5.97 7.98
C ILE A 133 2.97 -4.78 7.64
N ILE A 134 4.00 -4.99 6.84
CA ILE A 134 4.95 -3.95 6.46
C ILE A 134 5.10 -3.87 4.94
N THR A 135 5.46 -2.70 4.46
CA THR A 135 5.80 -2.53 3.04
C THR A 135 7.16 -3.13 2.72
N GLU A 136 7.37 -3.53 1.47
CA GLU A 136 8.67 -4.00 0.99
C GLU A 136 9.77 -2.96 1.22
N THR A 137 9.47 -1.68 0.99
CA THR A 137 10.40 -0.56 1.25
C THR A 137 10.86 -0.54 2.71
N PHE A 138 9.94 -0.73 3.67
CA PHE A 138 10.27 -0.83 5.09
C PHE A 138 11.14 -2.04 5.39
N SER A 139 10.75 -3.21 4.85
CA SER A 139 11.49 -4.47 4.99
C SER A 139 12.94 -4.32 4.50
N ASN A 140 13.13 -3.76 3.31
CA ASN A 140 14.45 -3.57 2.71
C ASN A 140 15.31 -2.56 3.46
N ARG A 141 14.71 -1.47 3.94
CA ARG A 141 15.41 -0.41 4.67
C ARG A 141 15.92 -0.85 6.03
N PHE A 142 15.08 -1.54 6.79
CA PHE A 142 15.37 -1.93 8.17
C PHE A 142 15.79 -3.40 8.32
N LYS A 143 15.84 -4.16 7.23
CA LYS A 143 16.20 -5.59 7.19
C LYS A 143 15.28 -6.45 8.06
N ILE A 144 13.98 -6.10 8.08
CA ILE A 144 12.94 -6.79 8.85
C ILE A 144 12.12 -7.66 7.90
N LYS A 145 11.84 -8.88 8.31
CA LYS A 145 11.12 -9.88 7.51
C LYS A 145 9.84 -10.35 8.22
N LYS A 146 9.02 -11.10 7.51
CA LYS A 146 7.90 -11.84 8.07
C LYS A 146 8.37 -12.77 9.19
N GLY A 147 7.70 -12.75 10.33
CA GLY A 147 8.05 -13.49 11.55
C GLY A 147 8.90 -12.71 12.54
N ASP A 148 9.55 -11.63 12.11
CA ASP A 148 10.32 -10.78 13.01
C ASP A 148 9.39 -9.98 13.93
N THR A 149 9.91 -9.60 15.09
CA THR A 149 9.21 -8.74 16.05
C THR A 149 9.86 -7.37 16.08
N ILE A 150 9.04 -6.32 15.98
CA ILE A 150 9.47 -4.94 16.14
C ILE A 150 8.91 -4.35 17.42
N VAL A 151 9.63 -3.38 17.98
CA VAL A 151 9.18 -2.60 19.15
C VAL A 151 8.74 -1.23 18.67
N LEU A 152 7.44 -0.93 18.72
CA LEU A 152 6.89 0.37 18.36
C LEU A 152 6.65 1.21 19.61
N PRO A 153 7.03 2.50 19.59
CA PRO A 153 6.62 3.45 20.61
C PRO A 153 5.16 3.85 20.38
N THR A 154 4.37 3.78 21.45
CA THR A 154 2.97 4.21 21.45
C THR A 154 2.70 5.12 22.64
N PRO A 155 1.60 5.89 22.68
CA PRO A 155 1.20 6.64 23.87
C PRO A 155 1.05 5.80 25.14
N ARG A 156 0.78 4.49 24.99
CA ARG A 156 0.68 3.53 26.10
C ARG A 156 1.99 2.84 26.45
N GLY A 157 3.11 3.28 25.87
CA GLY A 157 4.42 2.67 26.07
C GLY A 157 4.93 1.92 24.83
N LYS A 158 6.07 1.26 25.00
CA LYS A 158 6.66 0.44 23.93
C LYS A 158 5.96 -0.90 23.87
N ILE A 159 5.52 -1.29 22.68
CA ILE A 159 4.87 -2.59 22.44
C ILE A 159 5.67 -3.43 21.46
N GLN A 160 5.66 -4.74 21.65
CA GLN A 160 6.22 -5.70 20.69
C GLN A 160 5.14 -6.16 19.74
N ILE A 161 5.41 -6.08 18.43
CA ILE A 161 4.48 -6.48 17.37
C ILE A 161 5.20 -7.40 16.40
N GLU A 162 4.65 -8.57 16.15
CA GLU A 162 5.17 -9.52 15.17
C GLU A 162 4.70 -9.15 13.75
N ILE A 163 5.61 -9.23 12.78
CA ILE A 163 5.35 -8.97 11.36
C ILE A 163 4.73 -10.22 10.72
N LYS A 164 3.48 -10.12 10.29
CA LYS A 164 2.72 -11.23 9.70
C LYS A 164 2.86 -11.33 8.19
N GLY A 165 3.29 -10.25 7.52
CA GLY A 165 3.53 -10.23 6.08
C GLY A 165 4.22 -8.97 5.60
N VAL A 166 4.82 -9.09 4.41
CA VAL A 166 5.44 -7.99 3.66
C VAL A 166 4.70 -7.85 2.36
N PHE A 167 4.24 -6.64 2.02
CA PHE A 167 3.46 -6.37 0.82
C PHE A 167 4.10 -5.27 -0.03
N TYR A 168 3.78 -5.27 -1.31
CA TYR A 168 4.23 -4.24 -2.24
C TYR A 168 3.44 -2.94 -2.03
N ASP A 169 4.15 -1.83 -1.86
CA ASP A 169 3.58 -0.48 -1.79
C ASP A 169 4.54 0.50 -2.46
N TYR A 170 4.07 1.12 -3.52
CA TYR A 170 4.83 2.08 -4.31
C TYR A 170 4.51 3.54 -3.95
N THR A 171 3.69 3.77 -2.92
CA THR A 171 3.20 5.12 -2.56
C THR A 171 4.06 5.84 -1.53
N THR A 172 4.91 5.13 -0.79
CA THR A 172 5.71 5.70 0.30
C THR A 172 7.21 5.40 0.16
N GLU A 173 8.02 6.45 0.12
CA GLU A 173 9.49 6.33 0.08
C GLU A 173 10.09 5.85 1.42
N GLY A 174 9.47 6.22 2.55
CA GLY A 174 9.95 5.91 3.91
C GLY A 174 9.64 4.51 4.40
N GLY A 175 8.72 3.82 3.74
CA GLY A 175 8.14 2.56 4.18
C GLY A 175 7.10 2.75 5.29
N ARG A 176 6.24 1.75 5.44
CA ARG A 176 5.05 1.81 6.29
C ARG A 176 4.88 0.53 7.10
N VAL A 177 4.42 0.69 8.34
CA VAL A 177 3.92 -0.38 9.20
C VAL A 177 2.42 -0.23 9.33
N ILE A 178 1.64 -1.25 8.99
CA ILE A 178 0.17 -1.21 9.09
C ILE A 178 -0.29 -2.23 10.12
N ILE A 179 -1.19 -1.80 10.99
CA ILE A 179 -1.86 -2.62 11.99
C ILE A 179 -3.37 -2.55 11.84
N ASP A 180 -4.10 -3.51 12.43
CA ASP A 180 -5.56 -3.47 12.39
C ASP A 180 -6.11 -2.24 13.11
N GLN A 181 -7.22 -1.69 12.61
CA GLN A 181 -7.84 -0.47 13.10
C GLN A 181 -8.24 -0.56 14.58
N ASP A 182 -8.80 -1.69 15.02
CA ASP A 182 -9.24 -1.86 16.42
C ASP A 182 -8.01 -1.84 17.35
N PHE A 183 -6.92 -2.49 16.93
CA PHE A 183 -5.65 -2.52 17.68
C PHE A 183 -4.97 -1.14 17.71
N TYR A 184 -5.00 -0.40 16.61
CA TYR A 184 -4.51 0.98 16.57
C TYR A 184 -5.26 1.88 17.56
N GLN A 185 -6.60 1.83 17.53
CA GLN A 185 -7.44 2.64 18.42
C GLN A 185 -7.19 2.34 19.90
N GLU A 186 -6.96 1.08 20.24
CA GLU A 186 -6.58 0.68 21.59
C GLU A 186 -5.25 1.32 22.04
N LEU A 187 -4.24 1.35 21.15
CA LEU A 187 -2.90 1.81 21.49
C LEU A 187 -2.75 3.34 21.51
N TRP A 188 -3.39 4.02 20.54
CA TRP A 188 -3.26 5.49 20.38
C TRP A 188 -4.43 6.28 20.93
N ASN A 189 -5.55 5.62 21.28
CA ASN A 189 -6.80 6.28 21.66
C ASN A 189 -7.26 7.33 20.63
N ASP A 190 -6.97 7.09 19.35
CA ASP A 190 -7.25 7.97 18.21
C ASP A 190 -8.27 7.30 17.28
N TYR A 191 -9.43 7.93 17.13
CA TYR A 191 -10.55 7.46 16.33
C TYR A 191 -10.76 8.28 15.05
N THR A 192 -9.86 9.23 14.78
CA THR A 192 -9.90 10.02 13.55
C THR A 192 -9.40 9.20 12.36
N LEU A 193 -9.91 9.50 11.17
CA LEU A 193 -9.52 8.83 9.93
C LEU A 193 -9.07 9.86 8.91
N ASN A 194 -7.96 9.59 8.24
CA ASN A 194 -7.44 10.47 7.19
C ASN A 194 -8.22 10.33 5.88
N SER A 195 -8.71 9.13 5.59
CA SER A 195 -9.48 8.83 4.39
C SER A 195 -10.42 7.66 4.63
N ILE A 196 -11.41 7.54 3.76
CA ILE A 196 -12.34 6.42 3.72
C ILE A 196 -12.39 5.85 2.32
N ALA A 197 -12.51 4.52 2.23
CA ALA A 197 -12.78 3.78 1.02
C ALA A 197 -14.17 3.15 1.13
N ILE A 198 -15.01 3.34 0.13
CA ILE A 198 -16.40 2.89 0.10
C ILE A 198 -16.53 1.84 -0.99
N TYR A 199 -17.10 0.69 -0.61
CA TYR A 199 -17.39 -0.43 -1.51
C TYR A 199 -18.91 -0.58 -1.66
N LEU A 200 -19.40 -0.60 -2.90
CA LEU A 200 -20.81 -0.78 -3.21
C LEU A 200 -21.17 -2.26 -3.30
N LYS A 201 -22.45 -2.56 -3.08
CA LYS A 201 -22.99 -3.90 -3.36
C LYS A 201 -23.00 -4.14 -4.88
N ASN A 202 -22.71 -5.40 -5.28
CA ASN A 202 -22.79 -5.81 -6.68
C ASN A 202 -24.20 -5.53 -7.23
N GLY A 203 -24.27 -4.81 -8.36
CA GLY A 203 -25.55 -4.43 -9.00
C GLY A 203 -25.98 -3.00 -8.76
N THR A 204 -25.31 -2.25 -7.88
CA THR A 204 -25.49 -0.80 -7.79
C THR A 204 -24.85 -0.16 -9.02
N VAL A 205 -25.68 0.35 -9.92
CA VAL A 205 -25.28 0.82 -11.25
C VAL A 205 -24.31 2.00 -11.12
N ARG A 206 -23.18 1.89 -11.79
CA ARG A 206 -22.36 3.03 -12.18
C ARG A 206 -23.11 3.87 -13.22
N SER A 207 -24.08 4.66 -12.79
CA SER A 207 -24.65 5.68 -13.64
C SER A 207 -23.94 7.00 -13.32
N ILE A 208 -22.96 7.31 -14.12
CA ILE A 208 -22.51 8.68 -14.38
C ILE A 208 -22.59 8.89 -15.88
#